data_25fb92b922a11c80fed20522610d0602
#
_entry.id   25fb92b922a11c80fed20522610d0602
#
_cell.length_a   1.000
_cell.length_b   1.000
_cell.length_c   1.000
_cell.angle_alpha   90.00
_cell.angle_beta   90.00
_cell.angle_gamma   90.00
#
_symmetry.space_group_name_H-M   'P 1'
#
loop_
_entity.id
_entity.type
_entity.pdbx_description
1 polymer ?
#
loop_
_entity_poly.entity_id
_entity_poly.type
_entity_poly.pdbx_seq_one_letter_code
_entity_poly.pdbx_strand_id
1 'polypeptide(L)'
;MAADSLYGQDRGLRSALERRGKGYVMAVPCDETVITAGTGPVRVDALARTVPMVFERRSCGAGSKGERYYHWAMAEVAWPSDTGPARKGWQHLLLVRRSVTDPTDLAFFAVHARESTSLPAIVNVAGMRWGVEDCFETAKSDCGLDQYEVRHWEPWHRHIALALAAFTFLTVTATRTARLKQAGGPAAGDMPDQPAITWPPLNLPVLPSG
;
A
#
# COMPACT_ATOMS: atom_id res chain seq x y z
N MET A 1 -2.09 -3.69 7.89
CA MET A 1 -2.79 -3.87 6.59
C MET A 1 -3.17 -2.50 6.04
N ALA A 2 -3.05 -2.26 4.73
CA ALA A 2 -3.54 -1.04 4.07
C ALA A 2 -4.57 -1.44 3.01
N ALA A 3 -5.62 -0.62 2.82
CA ALA A 3 -6.65 -0.84 1.81
C ALA A 3 -7.30 0.49 1.37
N ASP A 4 -7.97 0.46 0.22
CA ASP A 4 -8.73 1.59 -0.30
C ASP A 4 -10.10 1.78 0.39
N SER A 5 -10.87 2.76 -0.07
CA SER A 5 -12.16 3.10 0.53
C SER A 5 -13.24 2.05 0.32
N LEU A 6 -13.13 1.20 -0.71
CA LEU A 6 -14.07 0.10 -0.94
C LEU A 6 -14.04 -0.89 0.23
N TYR A 7 -12.82 -1.21 0.72
CA TYR A 7 -12.64 -2.09 1.88
C TYR A 7 -12.72 -1.33 3.21
N GLY A 8 -12.30 -0.05 3.22
CA GLY A 8 -12.27 0.75 4.44
C GLY A 8 -13.65 1.08 5.00
N GLN A 9 -14.67 1.21 4.16
CA GLN A 9 -16.05 1.43 4.59
C GLN A 9 -16.74 0.14 5.08
N ASP A 10 -16.17 -1.05 4.80
CA ASP A 10 -16.73 -2.33 5.27
C ASP A 10 -16.45 -2.52 6.76
N ARG A 11 -17.47 -2.23 7.58
CA ARG A 11 -17.38 -2.38 9.05
C ARG A 11 -17.18 -3.84 9.47
N GLY A 12 -17.76 -4.78 8.73
CA GLY A 12 -17.60 -6.21 9.00
C GLY A 12 -16.15 -6.66 8.84
N LEU A 13 -15.46 -6.17 7.79
CA LEU A 13 -14.04 -6.44 7.57
C LEU A 13 -13.17 -5.83 8.69
N ARG A 14 -13.41 -4.55 9.04
CA ARG A 14 -12.69 -3.89 10.14
C ARG A 14 -12.84 -4.69 11.44
N SER A 15 -14.08 -5.02 11.80
CA SER A 15 -14.38 -5.81 13.00
C SER A 15 -13.74 -7.21 12.97
N ALA A 16 -13.71 -7.86 11.81
CA ALA A 16 -13.06 -9.17 11.66
C ALA A 16 -11.53 -9.10 11.87
N LEU A 17 -10.89 -8.02 11.42
CA LEU A 17 -9.46 -7.78 11.65
C LEU A 17 -9.16 -7.48 13.11
N GLU A 18 -9.97 -6.65 13.75
CA GLU A 18 -9.85 -6.32 15.18
C GLU A 18 -9.98 -7.55 16.08
N ARG A 19 -10.99 -8.40 15.80
CA ARG A 19 -11.12 -9.69 16.50
C ARG A 19 -9.89 -10.59 16.38
N ARG A 20 -9.19 -10.51 15.24
CA ARG A 20 -7.94 -11.26 14.99
C ARG A 20 -6.68 -10.53 15.50
N GLY A 21 -6.83 -9.39 16.17
CA GLY A 21 -5.70 -8.59 16.68
C GLY A 21 -4.81 -8.05 15.54
N LYS A 22 -5.40 -7.70 14.40
CA LYS A 22 -4.68 -7.12 13.25
C LYS A 22 -4.86 -5.61 13.21
N GLY A 23 -3.74 -4.89 13.09
CA GLY A 23 -3.76 -3.45 12.82
C GLY A 23 -4.05 -3.16 11.34
N TYR A 24 -4.69 -2.03 11.10
CA TYR A 24 -4.97 -1.56 9.74
C TYR A 24 -4.92 -0.04 9.61
N VAL A 25 -4.71 0.42 8.38
CA VAL A 25 -4.89 1.80 7.90
C VAL A 25 -5.67 1.68 6.59
N MET A 26 -6.93 2.06 6.60
CA MET A 26 -7.83 1.91 5.45
C MET A 26 -8.43 3.24 5.08
N ALA A 27 -8.38 3.62 3.80
CA ALA A 27 -9.06 4.81 3.33
C ALA A 27 -10.58 4.68 3.58
N VAL A 28 -11.22 5.79 3.92
CA VAL A 28 -12.67 5.87 4.10
C VAL A 28 -13.22 7.08 3.34
N PRO A 29 -14.49 7.05 2.93
CA PRO A 29 -15.13 8.21 2.30
C PRO A 29 -15.24 9.37 3.28
N CYS A 30 -15.37 10.59 2.74
CA CYS A 30 -15.42 11.82 3.54
C CYS A 30 -16.69 11.96 4.38
N ASP A 31 -17.73 11.21 4.07
CA ASP A 31 -19.00 11.17 4.81
C ASP A 31 -19.08 10.05 5.85
N GLU A 32 -18.02 9.26 6.01
CA GLU A 32 -17.95 8.23 7.08
C GLU A 32 -18.14 8.88 8.45
N THR A 33 -18.79 8.15 9.36
CA THR A 33 -19.12 8.66 10.69
C THR A 33 -18.16 8.10 11.74
N VAL A 34 -17.70 8.98 12.63
CA VAL A 34 -16.94 8.65 13.83
C VAL A 34 -17.62 9.17 15.07
N ILE A 35 -17.24 8.65 16.23
CA ILE A 35 -17.70 9.12 17.53
C ILE A 35 -16.50 9.73 18.25
N THR A 36 -16.64 10.95 18.71
CA THR A 36 -15.62 11.64 19.52
C THR A 36 -16.12 11.89 20.95
N ALA A 37 -15.19 11.96 21.87
CA ALA A 37 -15.51 12.28 23.27
C ALA A 37 -16.19 13.66 23.34
N GLY A 38 -17.48 13.70 23.74
CA GLY A 38 -18.21 14.92 23.99
C GLY A 38 -19.09 15.46 22.86
N THR A 39 -18.96 15.01 21.60
CA THR A 39 -19.77 15.53 20.48
C THR A 39 -20.70 14.49 19.84
N GLY A 40 -20.61 13.22 20.23
CA GLY A 40 -21.40 12.15 19.63
C GLY A 40 -20.97 11.83 18.18
N PRO A 41 -21.87 11.22 17.38
CA PRO A 41 -21.56 10.87 15.99
C PRO A 41 -21.36 12.13 15.12
N VAL A 42 -20.25 12.18 14.37
CA VAL A 42 -19.89 13.27 13.48
C VAL A 42 -19.23 12.72 12.22
N ARG A 43 -19.43 13.36 11.09
CA ARG A 43 -18.75 13.00 9.84
C ARG A 43 -17.27 13.38 9.91
N VAL A 44 -16.40 12.57 9.29
CA VAL A 44 -14.94 12.80 9.33
C VAL A 44 -14.53 14.11 8.67
N ASP A 45 -15.22 14.54 7.58
CA ASP A 45 -14.97 15.82 6.91
C ASP A 45 -15.37 17.02 7.79
N ALA A 46 -16.49 16.92 8.52
CA ALA A 46 -16.91 17.94 9.45
C ALA A 46 -15.96 18.02 10.66
N LEU A 47 -15.54 16.88 11.19
CA LEU A 47 -14.59 16.81 12.30
C LEU A 47 -13.25 17.47 11.91
N ALA A 48 -12.72 17.18 10.73
CA ALA A 48 -11.46 17.76 10.25
C ALA A 48 -11.49 19.29 10.08
N ARG A 49 -12.68 19.87 9.88
CA ARG A 49 -12.86 21.33 9.78
C ARG A 49 -13.06 22.02 11.14
N THR A 50 -13.64 21.31 12.12
CA THR A 50 -14.04 21.89 13.40
C THR A 50 -13.01 21.69 14.51
N VAL A 51 -12.25 20.61 14.46
CA VAL A 51 -11.22 20.31 15.46
C VAL A 51 -9.87 20.82 14.98
N PRO A 52 -9.14 21.61 15.79
CA PRO A 52 -7.78 22.01 15.47
C PRO A 52 -6.88 20.79 15.38
N MET A 53 -6.45 20.43 14.18
CA MET A 53 -5.52 19.32 13.95
C MET A 53 -4.10 19.84 13.75
N VAL A 54 -3.13 19.22 14.43
CA VAL A 54 -1.71 19.50 14.21
C VAL A 54 -1.24 18.68 13.00
N PHE A 55 -0.98 19.35 11.90
CA PHE A 55 -0.49 18.73 10.68
C PHE A 55 1.03 18.73 10.61
N GLU A 56 1.61 17.56 10.34
CA GLU A 56 3.03 17.39 10.11
C GLU A 56 3.29 17.02 8.65
N ARG A 57 4.25 17.69 8.00
CA ARG A 57 4.68 17.31 6.64
C ARG A 57 5.56 16.07 6.70
N ARG A 58 5.10 14.98 6.08
CA ARG A 58 5.83 13.69 6.06
C ARG A 58 5.72 13.02 4.71
N SER A 59 6.79 12.29 4.34
CA SER A 59 6.77 11.36 3.22
C SER A 59 5.99 10.10 3.60
N CYS A 60 5.23 9.58 2.65
CA CYS A 60 4.58 8.27 2.74
C CYS A 60 5.24 7.23 1.79
N GLY A 61 6.49 7.47 1.40
CA GLY A 61 7.29 6.62 0.54
C GLY A 61 7.54 7.21 -0.83
N ALA A 62 8.51 6.63 -1.53
CA ALA A 62 8.85 7.00 -2.89
C ALA A 62 7.76 6.52 -3.87
N GLY A 63 7.54 7.29 -4.93
CA GLY A 63 6.73 6.93 -6.07
C GLY A 63 7.53 7.08 -7.37
N SER A 64 6.90 6.83 -8.51
CA SER A 64 7.51 6.97 -9.85
C SER A 64 8.09 8.37 -10.13
N LYS A 65 7.57 9.41 -9.45
CA LYS A 65 7.99 10.81 -9.58
C LYS A 65 8.80 11.35 -8.38
N GLY A 66 9.33 10.45 -7.52
CA GLY A 66 10.08 10.80 -6.31
C GLY A 66 9.26 10.65 -5.02
N GLU A 67 9.78 11.22 -3.93
CA GLU A 67 9.14 11.16 -2.61
C GLU A 67 7.76 11.84 -2.59
N ARG A 68 6.77 11.14 -2.03
CA ARG A 68 5.38 11.63 -1.91
C ARG A 68 5.18 12.30 -0.55
N TYR A 69 5.21 13.63 -0.52
CA TYR A 69 4.98 14.42 0.69
C TYR A 69 3.53 14.89 0.79
N TYR A 70 2.98 14.75 2.00
CA TYR A 70 1.68 15.29 2.39
C TYR A 70 1.77 15.86 3.81
N HIS A 71 0.76 16.63 4.18
CA HIS A 71 0.52 17.00 5.56
C HIS A 71 -0.39 15.96 6.20
N TRP A 72 0.00 15.44 7.35
CA TRP A 72 -0.69 14.38 8.05
C TRP A 72 -1.05 14.83 9.46
N ALA A 73 -2.27 14.53 9.88
CA ALA A 73 -2.73 14.72 11.24
C ALA A 73 -3.51 13.48 11.69
N MET A 74 -3.57 13.25 12.99
CA MET A 74 -4.38 12.17 13.55
C MET A 74 -5.16 12.66 14.76
N ALA A 75 -6.33 12.07 14.98
CA ALA A 75 -7.18 12.30 16.13
C ALA A 75 -7.68 10.96 16.66
N GLU A 76 -7.77 10.85 17.97
CA GLU A 76 -8.40 9.71 18.63
C GLU A 76 -9.92 9.78 18.43
N VAL A 77 -10.50 8.68 17.97
CA VAL A 77 -11.94 8.55 17.68
C VAL A 77 -12.41 7.15 18.04
N ALA A 78 -13.72 6.97 18.18
CA ALA A 78 -14.34 5.65 18.16
C ALA A 78 -15.03 5.45 16.81
N TRP A 79 -14.75 4.33 16.16
CA TRP A 79 -15.45 3.93 14.95
C TRP A 79 -16.74 3.21 15.35
N PRO A 80 -17.89 3.51 14.73
CA PRO A 80 -19.05 2.67 14.88
C PRO A 80 -18.72 1.26 14.39
N SER A 81 -18.58 0.31 15.30
CA SER A 81 -18.21 -1.06 14.98
C SER A 81 -18.99 -2.03 15.86
N ASP A 82 -19.14 -3.26 15.39
CA ASP A 82 -19.77 -4.35 16.12
C ASP A 82 -18.88 -4.90 17.26
N THR A 83 -17.62 -4.47 17.32
CA THR A 83 -16.65 -4.91 18.32
C THR A 83 -16.59 -4.01 19.56
N GLY A 84 -17.32 -2.85 19.51
CA GLY A 84 -17.25 -1.88 20.61
C GLY A 84 -15.92 -1.11 20.66
N PRO A 85 -15.53 -0.61 21.86
CA PRO A 85 -14.28 0.15 22.02
C PRO A 85 -13.05 -0.72 21.74
N ALA A 86 -11.95 -0.08 21.36
CA ALA A 86 -10.68 -0.75 21.12
C ALA A 86 -10.24 -1.56 22.34
N ARG A 87 -9.64 -2.73 22.10
CA ARG A 87 -9.10 -3.58 23.16
C ARG A 87 -7.97 -2.88 23.89
N LYS A 88 -7.73 -3.24 25.16
CA LYS A 88 -6.60 -2.72 25.95
C LYS A 88 -5.28 -2.82 25.16
N GLY A 89 -4.55 -1.70 25.09
CA GLY A 89 -3.30 -1.56 24.34
C GLY A 89 -3.47 -1.32 22.84
N TRP A 90 -4.71 -1.09 22.40
CA TRP A 90 -5.06 -0.71 21.03
C TRP A 90 -5.87 0.58 21.04
N GLN A 91 -5.81 1.31 19.94
CA GLN A 91 -6.53 2.56 19.75
C GLN A 91 -7.17 2.64 18.37
N HIS A 92 -8.26 3.39 18.31
CA HIS A 92 -8.90 3.79 17.07
C HIS A 92 -8.56 5.25 16.76
N LEU A 93 -8.07 5.51 15.57
CA LEU A 93 -7.72 6.85 15.13
C LEU A 93 -8.37 7.19 13.80
N LEU A 94 -8.67 8.46 13.61
CA LEU A 94 -8.85 9.08 12.30
C LEU A 94 -7.50 9.66 11.88
N LEU A 95 -6.94 9.17 10.77
CA LEU A 95 -5.80 9.78 10.12
C LEU A 95 -6.30 10.64 8.96
N VAL A 96 -5.85 11.88 8.89
CA VAL A 96 -6.19 12.84 7.85
C VAL A 96 -4.94 13.16 7.05
N ARG A 97 -5.03 12.99 5.72
CA ARG A 97 -4.03 13.45 4.77
C ARG A 97 -4.51 14.72 4.09
N ARG A 98 -3.66 15.72 3.99
CA ARG A 98 -3.90 16.96 3.27
C ARG A 98 -2.81 17.15 2.21
N SER A 99 -3.20 17.52 1.00
CA SER A 99 -2.26 17.83 -0.08
C SER A 99 -1.34 19.00 0.33
N VAL A 100 -0.10 18.97 -0.13
CA VAL A 100 0.86 20.07 0.09
C VAL A 100 0.52 21.27 -0.82
N THR A 101 -0.02 21.02 -2.01
CA THR A 101 -0.32 22.03 -3.01
C THR A 101 -1.74 22.57 -2.92
N ASP A 102 -2.68 21.74 -2.46
CA ASP A 102 -4.10 22.09 -2.31
C ASP A 102 -4.59 21.74 -0.90
N PRO A 103 -4.72 22.70 0.01
CA PRO A 103 -5.20 22.46 1.38
C PRO A 103 -6.65 21.93 1.45
N THR A 104 -7.42 22.02 0.38
CA THR A 104 -8.80 21.51 0.33
C THR A 104 -8.88 20.03 -0.07
N ASP A 105 -7.82 19.49 -0.70
CA ASP A 105 -7.69 18.06 -1.00
C ASP A 105 -7.35 17.30 0.27
N LEU A 106 -8.38 16.71 0.86
CA LEU A 106 -8.30 15.89 2.07
C LEU A 106 -8.64 14.43 1.75
N ALA A 107 -7.90 13.52 2.37
CA ALA A 107 -8.26 12.11 2.41
C ALA A 107 -8.26 11.60 3.85
N PHE A 108 -9.15 10.65 4.12
CA PHE A 108 -9.45 10.15 5.46
C PHE A 108 -9.17 8.67 5.55
N PHE A 109 -8.66 8.22 6.70
CA PHE A 109 -8.31 6.83 6.91
C PHE A 109 -8.78 6.39 8.30
N ALA A 110 -9.46 5.26 8.35
CA ALA A 110 -9.71 4.52 9.58
C ALA A 110 -8.44 3.77 9.99
N VAL A 111 -8.04 3.95 11.23
CA VAL A 111 -6.84 3.33 11.79
C VAL A 111 -7.20 2.54 13.04
N HIS A 112 -6.74 1.30 13.10
CA HIS A 112 -6.67 0.49 14.32
C HIS A 112 -5.23 0.07 14.53
N ALA A 113 -4.62 0.53 15.61
CA ALA A 113 -3.20 0.35 15.86
C ALA A 113 -2.91 0.16 17.35
N ARG A 114 -1.71 -0.30 17.69
CA ARG A 114 -1.25 -0.28 19.08
C ARG A 114 -1.12 1.17 19.59
N GLU A 115 -1.42 1.41 20.85
CA GLU A 115 -1.30 2.74 21.47
C GLU A 115 0.12 3.35 21.34
N SER A 116 1.15 2.49 21.26
CA SER A 116 2.54 2.90 21.07
C SER A 116 2.91 3.23 19.63
N THR A 117 1.97 3.08 18.66
CA THR A 117 2.28 3.28 17.23
C THR A 117 2.37 4.76 16.89
N SER A 118 3.53 5.20 16.41
CA SER A 118 3.78 6.61 16.06
C SER A 118 3.12 7.01 14.74
N LEU A 119 2.85 8.31 14.57
CA LEU A 119 2.34 8.86 13.30
C LEU A 119 3.20 8.46 12.08
N PRO A 120 4.55 8.53 12.11
CA PRO A 120 5.37 8.07 10.98
C PRO A 120 5.12 6.61 10.59
N ALA A 121 4.96 5.72 11.58
CA ALA A 121 4.68 4.30 11.31
C ALA A 121 3.32 4.11 10.65
N ILE A 122 2.29 4.85 11.09
CA ILE A 122 0.94 4.82 10.50
C ILE A 122 0.98 5.36 9.06
N VAL A 123 1.67 6.49 8.83
CA VAL A 123 1.83 7.12 7.51
C VAL A 123 2.54 6.18 6.52
N ASN A 124 3.58 5.47 6.96
CA ASN A 124 4.25 4.48 6.13
C ASN A 124 3.30 3.35 5.70
N VAL A 125 2.44 2.87 6.61
CA VAL A 125 1.44 1.84 6.26
C VAL A 125 0.41 2.41 5.27
N ALA A 126 -0.06 3.65 5.45
CA ALA A 126 -0.93 4.31 4.47
C ALA A 126 -0.28 4.38 3.08
N GLY A 127 1.03 4.67 3.02
CA GLY A 127 1.82 4.74 1.79
C GLY A 127 1.96 3.42 1.05
N MET A 128 1.91 2.28 1.75
CA MET A 128 2.05 0.95 1.13
C MET A 128 0.97 0.65 0.07
N ARG A 129 -0.20 1.29 0.14
CA ARG A 129 -1.25 1.12 -0.86
C ARG A 129 -0.79 1.57 -2.25
N TRP A 130 -0.12 2.71 -2.33
CA TRP A 130 0.41 3.22 -3.62
C TRP A 130 1.51 2.33 -4.19
N GLY A 131 2.29 1.66 -3.33
CA GLY A 131 3.29 0.71 -3.79
C GLY A 131 2.68 -0.46 -4.59
N VAL A 132 1.47 -0.89 -4.25
CA VAL A 132 0.75 -1.92 -5.03
C VAL A 132 0.34 -1.37 -6.41
N GLU A 133 -0.17 -0.13 -6.46
CA GLU A 133 -0.54 0.52 -7.73
C GLU A 133 0.70 0.70 -8.62
N ASP A 134 1.81 1.18 -8.09
CA ASP A 134 3.08 1.32 -8.81
C ASP A 134 3.60 -0.04 -9.33
N CYS A 135 3.46 -1.11 -8.53
CA CYS A 135 3.83 -2.47 -8.96
C CYS A 135 3.00 -2.92 -10.18
N PHE A 136 1.69 -2.69 -10.17
CA PHE A 136 0.83 -3.03 -11.31
C PHE A 136 1.11 -2.15 -12.52
N GLU A 137 1.35 -0.84 -12.34
CA GLU A 137 1.71 0.07 -13.42
C GLU A 137 3.00 -0.40 -14.10
N THR A 138 4.04 -0.69 -13.31
CA THR A 138 5.32 -1.20 -13.83
C THR A 138 5.16 -2.57 -14.49
N ALA A 139 4.39 -3.49 -13.91
CA ALA A 139 4.16 -4.79 -14.51
C ALA A 139 3.41 -4.70 -15.85
N LYS A 140 2.52 -3.72 -16.02
CA LYS A 140 1.84 -3.44 -17.28
C LYS A 140 2.79 -2.85 -18.31
N SER A 141 3.52 -1.78 -17.94
CA SER A 141 4.39 -1.05 -18.87
C SER A 141 5.61 -1.87 -19.29
N ASP A 142 6.26 -2.55 -18.35
CA ASP A 142 7.57 -3.16 -18.57
C ASP A 142 7.50 -4.67 -18.83
N CYS A 143 6.44 -5.34 -18.37
CA CYS A 143 6.27 -6.79 -18.49
C CYS A 143 5.03 -7.21 -19.26
N GLY A 144 4.28 -6.27 -19.83
CA GLY A 144 3.13 -6.53 -20.68
C GLY A 144 1.96 -7.24 -19.96
N LEU A 145 1.78 -7.01 -18.66
CA LEU A 145 0.75 -7.68 -17.86
C LEU A 145 -0.67 -7.51 -18.43
N ASP A 146 -0.96 -6.40 -19.09
CA ASP A 146 -2.25 -6.07 -19.71
C ASP A 146 -2.29 -6.30 -21.24
N GLN A 147 -1.19 -6.79 -21.85
CA GLN A 147 -1.09 -7.05 -23.29
C GLN A 147 -1.61 -8.44 -23.69
N TYR A 148 -2.53 -8.98 -22.92
CA TYR A 148 -3.09 -10.29 -23.15
C TYR A 148 -4.29 -10.23 -24.12
N GLU A 149 -4.19 -10.95 -25.25
CA GLU A 149 -5.23 -10.95 -26.29
C GLU A 149 -6.04 -12.25 -26.37
N VAL A 150 -5.58 -13.34 -25.75
CA VAL A 150 -6.22 -14.67 -25.84
C VAL A 150 -7.31 -14.84 -24.79
N ARG A 151 -8.49 -15.36 -25.18
CA ARG A 151 -9.69 -15.46 -24.32
C ARG A 151 -9.81 -16.75 -23.53
N HIS A 152 -8.81 -17.62 -23.54
CA HIS A 152 -8.84 -18.91 -22.84
C HIS A 152 -8.20 -18.82 -21.47
N TRP A 153 -8.79 -19.56 -20.51
CA TRP A 153 -8.39 -19.52 -19.09
C TRP A 153 -6.94 -19.96 -18.84
N GLU A 154 -6.52 -21.10 -19.37
CA GLU A 154 -5.15 -21.60 -19.15
C GLU A 154 -4.06 -20.71 -19.74
N PRO A 155 -4.12 -20.28 -21.03
CA PRO A 155 -3.15 -19.36 -21.59
C PRO A 155 -3.14 -18.02 -20.85
N TRP A 156 -4.29 -17.53 -20.36
CA TRP A 156 -4.36 -16.33 -19.53
C TRP A 156 -3.54 -16.50 -18.25
N HIS A 157 -3.71 -17.60 -17.51
CA HIS A 157 -2.92 -17.87 -16.31
C HIS A 157 -1.43 -17.97 -16.60
N ARG A 158 -1.03 -18.59 -17.71
CA ARG A 158 0.39 -18.66 -18.13
C ARG A 158 0.96 -17.28 -18.40
N HIS A 159 0.23 -16.43 -19.12
CA HIS A 159 0.64 -15.05 -19.41
C HIS A 159 0.83 -14.26 -18.13
N ILE A 160 -0.17 -14.25 -17.24
CA ILE A 160 -0.09 -13.54 -15.98
C ILE A 160 1.09 -14.04 -15.12
N ALA A 161 1.27 -15.36 -15.01
CA ALA A 161 2.38 -15.95 -14.25
C ALA A 161 3.74 -15.54 -14.81
N LEU A 162 3.92 -15.53 -16.13
CA LEU A 162 5.15 -15.12 -16.80
C LEU A 162 5.42 -13.62 -16.63
N ALA A 163 4.41 -12.77 -16.80
CA ALA A 163 4.53 -11.32 -16.60
C ALA A 163 4.92 -10.98 -15.16
N LEU A 164 4.30 -11.63 -14.17
CA LEU A 164 4.65 -11.44 -12.76
C LEU A 164 6.03 -12.01 -12.40
N ALA A 165 6.45 -13.11 -13.02
CA ALA A 165 7.80 -13.65 -12.85
C ALA A 165 8.86 -12.71 -13.43
N ALA A 166 8.62 -12.15 -14.63
CA ALA A 166 9.50 -11.14 -15.24
C ALA A 166 9.59 -9.89 -14.37
N PHE A 167 8.45 -9.37 -13.89
CA PHE A 167 8.41 -8.23 -12.97
C PHE A 167 9.20 -8.49 -11.69
N THR A 168 9.04 -9.67 -11.09
CA THR A 168 9.78 -10.07 -9.87
C THR A 168 11.28 -10.11 -10.14
N PHE A 169 11.71 -10.70 -11.25
CA PHE A 169 13.11 -10.77 -11.65
C PHE A 169 13.72 -9.38 -11.83
N LEU A 170 13.05 -8.49 -12.55
CA LEU A 170 13.49 -7.10 -12.77
C LEU A 170 13.60 -6.34 -11.45
N THR A 171 12.60 -6.45 -10.58
CA THR A 171 12.57 -5.78 -9.28
C THR A 171 13.71 -6.24 -8.37
N VAL A 172 13.95 -7.56 -8.29
CA VAL A 172 15.05 -8.12 -7.49
C VAL A 172 16.41 -7.67 -8.03
N THR A 173 16.56 -7.68 -9.35
CA THR A 173 17.82 -7.27 -10.01
C THR A 173 18.10 -5.79 -9.79
N ALA A 174 17.11 -4.93 -9.99
CA ALA A 174 17.21 -3.49 -9.75
C ALA A 174 17.55 -3.18 -8.28
N THR A 175 16.89 -3.86 -7.33
CA THR A 175 17.15 -3.69 -5.90
C THR A 175 18.58 -4.11 -5.52
N ARG A 176 19.08 -5.23 -6.06
CA ARG A 176 20.45 -5.69 -5.85
C ARG A 176 21.46 -4.69 -6.38
N THR A 177 21.26 -4.22 -7.61
CA THR A 177 22.14 -3.22 -8.24
C THR A 177 22.16 -1.91 -7.46
N ALA A 178 21.00 -1.43 -6.99
CA ALA A 178 20.92 -0.23 -6.16
C ALA A 178 21.68 -0.38 -4.83
N ARG A 179 21.54 -1.54 -4.16
CA ARG A 179 22.29 -1.83 -2.92
C ARG A 179 23.81 -1.88 -3.13
N LEU A 180 24.26 -2.50 -4.22
CA LEU A 180 25.69 -2.54 -4.56
C LEU A 180 26.28 -1.14 -4.81
N LYS A 181 25.53 -0.27 -5.52
CA LYS A 181 25.92 1.13 -5.72
C LYS A 181 26.00 1.92 -4.42
N GLN A 182 25.07 1.69 -3.49
CA GLN A 182 25.06 2.37 -2.18
C GLN A 182 26.19 1.86 -1.25
N ALA A 183 26.57 0.59 -1.36
CA ALA A 183 27.63 0.00 -0.56
C ALA A 183 29.05 0.36 -1.03
N GLY A 184 29.21 1.23 -2.05
CA GLY A 184 30.53 1.61 -2.57
C GLY A 184 31.23 0.48 -3.30
N GLY A 185 30.47 -0.43 -3.91
CA GLY A 185 31.02 -1.52 -4.72
C GLY A 185 31.84 -1.01 -5.92
N PRO A 186 32.79 -1.81 -6.46
CA PRO A 186 33.65 -1.40 -7.54
C PRO A 186 32.87 -0.88 -8.74
N ALA A 187 33.39 0.15 -9.40
CA ALA A 187 32.79 0.70 -10.61
C ALA A 187 32.64 -0.43 -11.65
N ALA A 188 31.58 -0.34 -12.47
CA ALA A 188 31.17 -1.39 -13.41
C ALA A 188 32.24 -1.87 -14.44
N GLY A 189 33.48 -1.37 -14.37
CA GLY A 189 34.61 -1.80 -15.18
C GLY A 189 35.47 -2.91 -14.58
N ASP A 190 35.26 -3.28 -13.31
CA ASP A 190 36.15 -4.21 -12.57
C ASP A 190 35.47 -5.54 -12.24
N MET A 191 34.35 -5.86 -12.86
CA MET A 191 33.76 -7.18 -12.70
C MET A 191 34.51 -8.20 -13.58
N PRO A 192 35.01 -9.30 -12.98
CA PRO A 192 35.56 -10.39 -13.77
C PRO A 192 34.48 -10.94 -14.72
N ASP A 193 34.92 -11.28 -15.92
CA ASP A 193 34.11 -11.85 -16.98
C ASP A 193 33.24 -13.01 -16.43
N GLN A 194 31.96 -12.77 -16.21
CA GLN A 194 31.10 -13.84 -15.71
C GLN A 194 30.84 -14.79 -16.87
N PRO A 195 31.05 -16.11 -16.68
CA PRO A 195 30.74 -17.07 -17.70
C PRO A 195 29.28 -16.91 -18.13
N ALA A 196 29.07 -16.87 -19.44
CA ALA A 196 27.71 -16.81 -20.02
C ALA A 196 26.85 -17.90 -19.40
N ILE A 197 25.72 -17.49 -18.78
CA ILE A 197 24.75 -18.46 -18.25
C ILE A 197 24.14 -19.19 -19.44
N THR A 198 24.67 -20.36 -19.74
CA THR A 198 24.06 -21.28 -20.70
C THR A 198 22.93 -22.00 -20.02
N TRP A 199 21.70 -21.65 -20.40
CA TRP A 199 20.51 -22.35 -19.94
C TRP A 199 20.47 -23.74 -20.59
N PRO A 200 20.25 -24.82 -19.82
CA PRO A 200 19.98 -26.11 -20.43
C PRO A 200 18.74 -26.03 -21.34
N PRO A 201 18.69 -26.75 -22.46
CA PRO A 201 17.53 -26.73 -23.33
C PRO A 201 16.30 -27.17 -22.53
N LEU A 202 15.23 -26.34 -22.58
CA LEU A 202 13.93 -26.65 -22.01
C LEU A 202 13.34 -27.85 -22.76
N ASN A 203 13.50 -29.05 -22.20
CA ASN A 203 12.75 -30.22 -22.64
C ASN A 203 11.27 -30.06 -22.21
N LEU A 204 10.51 -29.35 -23.03
CA LEU A 204 9.05 -29.31 -22.87
C LEU A 204 8.48 -30.63 -23.34
N PRO A 205 7.65 -31.32 -22.53
CA PRO A 205 6.95 -32.51 -23.01
C PRO A 205 6.02 -32.11 -24.18
N VAL A 206 6.18 -32.80 -25.29
CA VAL A 206 5.26 -32.67 -26.43
C VAL A 206 3.91 -33.21 -25.97
N LEU A 207 2.91 -32.34 -25.89
CA LEU A 207 1.54 -32.75 -25.60
C LEU A 207 1.02 -33.57 -26.78
N PRO A 208 0.40 -34.73 -26.55
CA PRO A 208 -0.20 -35.50 -27.61
C PRO A 208 -1.32 -34.68 -28.26
N SER A 209 -1.27 -34.59 -29.61
CA SER A 209 -2.33 -34.03 -30.45
C SER A 209 -3.54 -34.96 -30.37
N GLY A 210 -4.61 -34.47 -29.71
CA GLY A 210 -5.95 -35.06 -29.72
C GLY A 210 -6.91 -34.12 -30.41
#